data_0484bfc085cd053f4f29ecc93f483b14
#
_entry.id   0484bfc085cd053f4f29ecc93f483b14
#
_cell.length_a   1.000
_cell.length_b   1.000
_cell.length_c   1.000
_cell.angle_alpha   90.00
_cell.angle_beta   90.00
_cell.angle_gamma   90.00
#
_symmetry.space_group_name_H-M   'P 1'
#
loop_
_entity.id
_entity.type
_entity.pdbx_description
1 polymer ?
#
loop_
_entity_poly.entity_id
_entity_poly.type
_entity_poly.pdbx_seq_one_letter_code
_entity_poly.pdbx_strand_id
1 'polypeptide(L)'
;MFSLMEANIELNNLIPNATAAILNWGETIPSQVPSKPDVILAADCVYFEPAFPLLITTLQDLLGPNSVCYFCFKRRRRADLRFMKMAKKAFDMEEIRDDPGAESYNRENIFLYTIRARRSGLKKE
;
A
#
# COMPACT_ATOMS: atom_id res chain seq x y z
N MET A 1 2.60 -7.32 18.19
CA MET A 1 3.14 -6.29 17.29
C MET A 1 2.61 -4.89 17.60
N PHE A 2 1.31 -4.76 17.82
CA PHE A 2 0.70 -3.46 18.12
C PHE A 2 1.32 -2.79 19.35
N SER A 3 1.45 -3.53 20.46
CA SER A 3 2.03 -2.96 21.68
C SER A 3 3.49 -2.57 21.49
N LEU A 4 4.23 -3.28 20.63
CA LEU A 4 5.60 -2.92 20.31
C LEU A 4 5.66 -1.62 19.53
N MET A 5 4.72 -1.43 18.60
CA MET A 5 4.65 -0.17 17.84
C MET A 5 4.35 1.00 18.77
N GLU A 6 3.40 0.82 19.69
CA GLU A 6 3.09 1.87 20.67
C GLU A 6 4.30 2.20 21.54
N ALA A 7 5.02 1.18 21.98
CA ALA A 7 6.21 1.39 22.79
C ALA A 7 7.28 2.17 22.02
N ASN A 8 7.46 1.86 20.74
CA ASN A 8 8.43 2.55 19.92
C ASN A 8 8.06 4.01 19.68
N ILE A 9 6.77 4.28 19.50
CA ILE A 9 6.28 5.65 19.33
C ILE A 9 6.58 6.47 20.59
N GLU A 10 6.30 5.91 21.74
CA GLU A 10 6.56 6.58 23.01
C GLU A 10 8.06 6.78 23.23
N LEU A 11 8.84 5.74 23.00
CA LEU A 11 10.29 5.77 23.18
C LEU A 11 10.96 6.86 22.33
N ASN A 12 10.43 7.11 21.15
CA ASN A 12 10.98 8.09 20.22
C ASN A 12 10.31 9.47 20.30
N ASN A 13 9.47 9.67 21.31
CA ASN A 13 8.79 10.96 21.56
C ASN A 13 7.95 11.42 20.36
N LEU A 14 7.24 10.48 19.75
CA LEU A 14 6.43 10.79 18.55
C LEU A 14 4.96 11.05 18.87
N ILE A 15 4.55 10.99 20.13
CA ILE A 15 3.18 11.34 20.52
C ILE A 15 3.05 12.85 20.54
N PRO A 16 2.00 13.43 19.96
CA PRO A 16 0.87 12.82 19.27
C PRO A 16 1.03 12.70 17.73
N ASN A 17 2.24 12.92 17.23
CA ASN A 17 2.45 12.98 15.79
C ASN A 17 2.36 11.62 15.09
N ALA A 18 2.55 10.53 15.83
CA ALA A 18 2.41 9.18 15.29
C ALA A 18 1.47 8.37 16.18
N THR A 19 0.67 7.52 15.57
CA THR A 19 -0.31 6.69 16.27
C THR A 19 -0.26 5.28 15.67
N ALA A 20 -0.30 4.28 16.53
CA ALA A 20 -0.43 2.89 16.07
C ALA A 20 -1.91 2.50 16.09
N ALA A 21 -2.32 1.71 15.11
CA ALA A 21 -3.68 1.22 15.04
C ALA A 21 -3.70 -0.16 14.39
N ILE A 22 -4.69 -0.96 14.73
CA ILE A 22 -4.90 -2.25 14.09
C ILE A 22 -5.84 -2.05 12.93
N LEU A 23 -5.42 -2.49 11.75
CA LEU A 23 -6.24 -2.42 10.55
C LEU A 23 -6.18 -3.79 9.88
N ASN A 24 -7.31 -4.46 9.84
CA ASN A 24 -7.42 -5.75 9.17
C ASN A 24 -7.90 -5.54 7.73
N TRP A 25 -7.16 -6.08 6.78
CA TRP A 25 -7.49 -5.90 5.38
C TRP A 25 -8.90 -6.45 5.08
N GLY A 26 -9.65 -5.69 4.31
CA GLY A 26 -11.00 -6.07 3.94
C GLY A 26 -12.08 -5.67 4.93
N GLU A 27 -11.67 -5.18 6.09
CA GLU A 27 -12.61 -4.73 7.11
C GLU A 27 -12.76 -3.21 7.11
N THR A 28 -13.74 -2.73 7.84
CA THR A 28 -13.96 -1.29 7.96
C THR A 28 -12.72 -0.60 8.52
N ILE A 29 -12.37 0.52 7.91
CA ILE A 29 -11.22 1.32 8.37
C ILE A 29 -11.55 1.89 9.74
N PRO A 30 -10.72 1.64 10.77
CA PRO A 30 -11.01 2.16 12.11
C PRO A 30 -10.87 3.68 12.16
N SER A 31 -11.57 4.29 13.11
CA SER A 31 -11.59 5.76 13.21
C SER A 31 -10.24 6.37 13.52
N GLN A 32 -9.31 5.60 14.10
CA GLN A 32 -7.98 6.09 14.40
C GLN A 32 -7.14 6.29 13.14
N VAL A 33 -7.52 5.65 12.03
CA VAL A 33 -6.80 5.78 10.77
C VAL A 33 -7.43 6.94 10.00
N PRO A 34 -6.63 7.88 9.50
CA PRO A 34 -7.18 9.02 8.76
C PRO A 34 -7.94 8.58 7.52
N SER A 35 -9.05 9.23 7.24
CA SER A 35 -9.81 8.99 6.02
C SER A 35 -9.07 9.66 4.87
N LYS A 36 -8.85 8.92 3.80
CA LYS A 36 -8.22 9.44 2.57
C LYS A 36 -6.88 10.14 2.86
N PRO A 37 -5.92 9.43 3.45
CA PRO A 37 -4.62 10.06 3.75
C PRO A 37 -3.94 10.54 2.47
N ASP A 38 -3.07 11.54 2.60
CA ASP A 38 -2.36 12.07 1.43
C ASP A 38 -1.37 11.07 0.88
N VAL A 39 -0.64 10.37 1.76
CA VAL A 39 0.39 9.42 1.36
C VAL A 39 0.22 8.13 2.15
N ILE A 40 0.29 7.02 1.45
CA ILE A 40 0.30 5.69 2.04
C ILE A 40 1.61 5.03 1.64
N LEU A 41 2.29 4.44 2.62
CA LEU A 41 3.50 3.66 2.35
C LEU A 41 3.18 2.20 2.61
N ALA A 42 3.35 1.37 1.60
CA ALA A 42 3.06 -0.06 1.70
C ALA A 42 4.25 -0.85 1.19
N ALA A 43 4.84 -1.65 2.05
CA ALA A 43 5.99 -2.44 1.67
C ALA A 43 5.82 -3.86 2.19
N ASP A 44 6.21 -4.83 1.36
CA ASP A 44 6.22 -6.24 1.73
C ASP A 44 4.84 -6.77 2.11
N CYS A 45 3.79 -6.28 1.45
CA CYS A 45 2.42 -6.68 1.73
C CYS A 45 1.94 -7.82 0.85
N VAL A 46 2.67 -8.19 -0.19
CA VAL A 46 2.27 -9.21 -1.17
C VAL A 46 2.95 -10.51 -0.82
N TYR A 47 2.38 -11.27 0.11
CA TYR A 47 2.98 -12.52 0.55
C TYR A 47 1.96 -13.66 0.78
N PHE A 48 0.67 -13.36 0.80
CA PHE A 48 -0.36 -14.36 1.09
C PHE A 48 -1.48 -14.21 0.07
N GLU A 49 -1.53 -15.09 -0.90
CA GLU A 49 -2.43 -14.96 -2.04
C GLU A 49 -3.91 -14.80 -1.66
N PRO A 50 -4.46 -15.58 -0.69
CA PRO A 50 -5.86 -15.40 -0.33
C PRO A 50 -6.20 -14.00 0.21
N ALA A 51 -5.21 -13.25 0.66
CA ALA A 51 -5.45 -11.90 1.17
C ALA A 51 -5.39 -10.82 0.09
N PHE A 52 -5.01 -11.17 -1.14
CA PHE A 52 -4.86 -10.18 -2.21
C PHE A 52 -6.14 -9.35 -2.45
N PRO A 53 -7.33 -9.97 -2.56
CA PRO A 53 -8.55 -9.16 -2.76
C PRO A 53 -8.83 -8.25 -1.56
N LEU A 54 -8.47 -8.68 -0.36
CA LEU A 54 -8.68 -7.89 0.85
C LEU A 54 -7.78 -6.66 0.88
N LEU A 55 -6.53 -6.83 0.46
CA LEU A 55 -5.60 -5.72 0.37
C LEU A 55 -6.08 -4.70 -0.66
N ILE A 56 -6.55 -5.17 -1.81
CA ILE A 56 -7.12 -4.30 -2.85
C ILE A 56 -8.29 -3.49 -2.29
N THR A 57 -9.21 -4.15 -1.58
CA THR A 57 -10.37 -3.49 -0.98
C THR A 57 -9.93 -2.41 0.01
N THR A 58 -8.98 -2.72 0.87
CA THR A 58 -8.48 -1.76 1.86
C THR A 58 -7.84 -0.55 1.19
N LEU A 59 -7.04 -0.78 0.15
CA LEU A 59 -6.44 0.33 -0.60
C LEU A 59 -7.52 1.17 -1.29
N GLN A 60 -8.56 0.54 -1.83
CA GLN A 60 -9.67 1.29 -2.43
C GLN A 60 -10.37 2.17 -1.40
N ASP A 61 -10.54 1.67 -0.18
CA ASP A 61 -11.17 2.44 0.88
C ASP A 61 -10.31 3.61 1.36
N LEU A 62 -8.98 3.44 1.33
CA LEU A 62 -8.06 4.48 1.81
C LEU A 62 -7.72 5.54 0.77
N LEU A 63 -7.63 5.15 -0.51
CA LEU A 63 -7.18 6.08 -1.55
C LEU A 63 -8.30 7.03 -1.97
N GLY A 64 -8.11 8.30 -1.67
CA GLY A 64 -8.99 9.36 -2.16
C GLY A 64 -8.44 9.96 -3.45
N PRO A 65 -9.12 10.96 -4.01
CA PRO A 65 -8.72 11.55 -5.29
C PRO A 65 -7.33 12.17 -5.28
N ASN A 66 -6.87 12.61 -4.11
CA ASN A 66 -5.56 13.25 -3.99
C ASN A 66 -4.54 12.39 -3.23
N SER A 67 -4.87 11.13 -2.97
CA SER A 67 -3.98 10.22 -2.27
C SER A 67 -3.01 9.55 -3.23
N VAL A 68 -1.82 9.23 -2.74
CA VAL A 68 -0.89 8.38 -3.48
C VAL A 68 -0.34 7.31 -2.54
N CYS A 69 -0.26 6.09 -3.03
CA CYS A 69 0.37 4.98 -2.32
C CYS A 69 1.69 4.67 -3.00
N TYR A 70 2.77 4.68 -2.23
CA TYR A 70 4.05 4.19 -2.71
C TYR A 70 4.14 2.73 -2.29
N PHE A 71 4.16 1.87 -3.28
CA PHE A 71 4.04 0.43 -3.08
C PHE A 71 5.31 -0.27 -3.52
N CYS A 72 5.98 -0.93 -2.57
CA CYS A 72 7.23 -1.63 -2.83
C CYS A 72 7.03 -3.10 -2.52
N PHE A 73 7.42 -3.97 -3.43
CA PHE A 73 7.33 -5.40 -3.17
C PHE A 73 8.42 -6.17 -3.88
N LYS A 74 8.75 -7.32 -3.32
CA LYS A 74 9.70 -8.23 -3.95
C LYS A 74 8.90 -9.34 -4.63
N ARG A 75 9.09 -9.49 -5.93
CA ARG A 75 8.40 -10.52 -6.70
C ARG A 75 9.12 -11.85 -6.47
N ARG A 76 8.48 -12.74 -5.74
CA ARG A 76 9.06 -14.04 -5.39
C ARG A 76 8.37 -15.21 -6.07
N ARG A 77 7.11 -15.06 -6.45
CA ARG A 77 6.29 -16.17 -6.92
C ARG A 77 5.43 -15.74 -8.10
N ARG A 78 4.95 -16.74 -8.83
CA ARG A 78 4.04 -16.46 -9.92
C ARG A 78 2.74 -15.80 -9.43
N ALA A 79 2.30 -16.16 -8.22
CA ALA A 79 1.10 -15.58 -7.64
C ALA A 79 1.21 -14.05 -7.50
N ASP A 80 2.41 -13.54 -7.30
CA ASP A 80 2.61 -12.10 -7.15
C ASP A 80 2.26 -11.34 -8.44
N LEU A 81 2.37 -12.00 -9.59
CA LEU A 81 1.94 -11.42 -10.86
C LEU A 81 0.42 -11.30 -10.93
N ARG A 82 -0.31 -12.21 -10.26
CA ARG A 82 -1.77 -12.11 -10.18
C ARG A 82 -2.18 -10.89 -9.37
N PHE A 83 -1.47 -10.62 -8.27
CA PHE A 83 -1.73 -9.42 -7.50
C PHE A 83 -1.56 -8.17 -8.40
N MET A 84 -0.49 -8.12 -9.17
CA MET A 84 -0.25 -6.99 -10.07
C MET A 84 -1.37 -6.81 -11.07
N LYS A 85 -1.89 -7.91 -11.62
CA LYS A 85 -3.03 -7.85 -12.54
C LYS A 85 -4.27 -7.29 -11.86
N MET A 86 -4.56 -7.75 -10.65
CA MET A 86 -5.70 -7.29 -9.87
C MET A 86 -5.57 -5.80 -9.56
N ALA A 87 -4.38 -5.39 -9.13
CA ALA A 87 -4.13 -4.00 -8.77
C ALA A 87 -4.25 -3.07 -9.98
N LYS A 88 -3.75 -3.50 -11.13
CA LYS A 88 -3.82 -2.70 -12.35
C LYS A 88 -5.24 -2.51 -12.83
N LYS A 89 -6.12 -3.44 -12.53
CA LYS A 89 -7.54 -3.28 -12.87
C LYS A 89 -8.24 -2.32 -11.93
N ALA A 90 -7.83 -2.30 -10.66
CA ALA A 90 -8.50 -1.51 -9.63
C ALA A 90 -7.99 -0.07 -9.54
N PHE A 91 -6.74 0.15 -9.91
CA PHE A 91 -6.05 1.42 -9.68
C PHE A 91 -5.27 1.87 -10.89
N ASP A 92 -4.86 3.15 -10.88
CA ASP A 92 -3.84 3.65 -11.80
C ASP A 92 -2.48 3.38 -11.16
N MET A 93 -1.68 2.53 -11.79
CA MET A 93 -0.37 2.14 -11.28
C MET A 93 0.72 2.53 -12.26
N GLU A 94 1.80 3.09 -11.72
CA GLU A 94 2.98 3.41 -12.52
C GLU A 94 4.23 2.95 -11.79
N GLU A 95 5.13 2.31 -12.53
CA GLU A 95 6.42 1.91 -11.94
C GLU A 95 7.34 3.13 -11.87
N ILE A 96 8.00 3.31 -10.73
CA ILE A 96 8.97 4.39 -10.57
C ILE A 96 10.32 3.87 -11.09
N ARG A 97 10.82 4.48 -12.17
CA ARG A 97 12.07 4.05 -12.80
C ARG A 97 13.16 5.10 -12.77
N ASP A 98 12.81 6.32 -12.39
CA ASP A 98 13.79 7.42 -12.36
C ASP A 98 14.54 7.52 -11.03
N ASP A 99 14.31 6.59 -10.12
CA ASP A 99 15.07 6.49 -8.89
C ASP A 99 16.49 6.00 -9.24
N PRO A 100 17.55 6.70 -8.79
CA PRO A 100 18.92 6.27 -9.10
C PRO A 100 19.25 4.85 -8.66
N GLY A 101 18.57 4.33 -7.63
CA GLY A 101 18.78 2.97 -7.15
C GLY A 101 17.97 1.90 -7.86
N ALA A 102 17.07 2.30 -8.79
CA ALA A 102 16.10 1.36 -9.37
C ALA A 102 16.76 0.17 -10.06
N GLU A 103 17.81 0.39 -10.81
CA GLU A 103 18.47 -0.69 -11.51
C GLU A 103 19.01 -1.74 -10.53
N SER A 104 19.55 -1.27 -9.41
CA SER A 104 20.12 -2.16 -8.40
C SER A 104 19.05 -3.02 -7.73
N TYR A 105 17.97 -2.42 -7.23
CA TYR A 105 16.96 -3.22 -6.53
C TYR A 105 16.08 -4.01 -7.49
N ASN A 106 15.92 -3.56 -8.75
CA ASN A 106 15.17 -4.34 -9.74
C ASN A 106 15.88 -5.66 -10.07
N ARG A 107 17.21 -5.68 -10.01
CA ARG A 107 17.95 -6.93 -10.21
C ARG A 107 17.63 -7.96 -9.14
N GLU A 108 17.17 -7.52 -7.97
CA GLU A 108 16.76 -8.42 -6.89
C GLU A 108 15.26 -8.68 -6.90
N ASN A 109 14.58 -8.34 -7.98
CA ASN A 109 13.13 -8.49 -8.13
C ASN A 109 12.34 -7.62 -7.15
N ILE A 110 12.89 -6.49 -6.76
CA ILE A 110 12.20 -5.50 -5.94
C ILE A 110 11.76 -4.36 -6.84
N PHE A 111 10.49 -3.98 -6.74
CA PHE A 111 9.90 -2.97 -7.61
C PHE A 111 9.15 -1.94 -6.79
N LEU A 112 9.18 -0.69 -7.24
CA LEU A 112 8.50 0.41 -6.58
C LEU A 112 7.47 1.02 -7.54
N TYR A 113 6.23 1.13 -7.08
CA TYR A 113 5.13 1.67 -7.87
C TYR A 113 4.44 2.81 -7.14
N THR A 114 3.83 3.73 -7.89
CA THR A 114 2.80 4.58 -7.33
C THR A 114 1.45 3.96 -7.65
N ILE A 115 0.54 4.00 -6.70
CA ILE A 115 -0.83 3.53 -6.87
C ILE A 115 -1.76 4.69 -6.53
N ARG A 116 -2.68 5.00 -7.44
CA ARG A 116 -3.68 6.06 -7.24
C ARG A 116 -5.05 5.53 -7.56
N ALA A 117 -6.08 6.14 -6.98
CA ALA A 117 -7.45 5.80 -7.31
C ALA A 117 -7.71 6.09 -8.78
N ARG A 118 -8.50 5.24 -9.43
CA ARG A 118 -8.84 5.45 -10.82
C ARG A 118 -9.67 6.71 -10.98
N ARG A 119 -9.19 7.60 -11.81
CA ARG A 119 -9.85 8.86 -12.03
C ARG A 119 -11.12 8.69 -12.79
N SER A 120 -11.09 7.85 -13.76
CA SER A 120 -12.20 7.80 -14.61
C SER A 120 -13.08 6.67 -14.30
N GLY A 121 -13.07 6.24 -13.11
CA GLY A 121 -14.08 5.34 -12.73
C GLY A 121 -15.26 5.68 -13.49
N LEU A 122 -15.08 6.73 -13.98
CA LEU A 122 -15.95 7.28 -14.81
C LEU A 122 -16.09 6.55 -16.04
N LYS A 123 -15.33 6.02 -16.45
CA LYS A 123 -15.55 5.41 -17.67
C LYS A 123 -15.65 4.04 -17.65
N LYS A 124 -15.86 4.10 -17.00
CA LYS A 124 -16.02 3.03 -17.09
C LYS A 124 -16.43 2.37 -17.46
N GLU A 125 -16.70 2.68 -17.36
CA GLU A 125 -17.17 1.96 -17.59
C GLU A 125 -17.26 1.40 -18.03
#